data_8cec1e1e745229b09c05ccbb3bc39f2f
#
_entry.id   8cec1e1e745229b09c05ccbb3bc39f2f
#
_cell.length_a   1.000
_cell.length_b   1.000
_cell.length_c   1.000
_cell.angle_alpha   90.00
_cell.angle_beta   90.00
_cell.angle_gamma   90.00
#
_symmetry.space_group_name_H-M   'P 1'
#
loop_
_entity.id
_entity.type
_entity.pdbx_description
1 polymer ?
#
loop_
_entity_poly.entity_id
_entity_poly.type
_entity_poly.pdbx_seq_one_letter_code
_entity_poly.pdbx_strand_id
1 'polypeptide(L)'
;MNDIEQQLLKINAEKTALQSELSAGKEYGDWKIAKCYECSLMNQEAPYDITELHEKRQKARNRINELESLEAELNTKKQDKTH
;
A
#
# COMPACT_ATOMS: atom_id res chain seq x y z
N MET A 1 -12.61 -10.95 21.80
CA MET A 1 -11.95 -11.07 20.49
C MET A 1 -10.64 -11.82 20.69
N ASN A 2 -10.33 -12.82 19.86
CA ASN A 2 -9.10 -13.58 20.01
C ASN A 2 -7.92 -12.85 19.33
N ASP A 3 -6.69 -13.33 19.60
CA ASP A 3 -5.49 -12.69 19.08
C ASP A 3 -5.43 -12.67 17.56
N ILE A 4 -5.93 -13.71 16.89
CA ILE A 4 -5.95 -13.78 15.43
C ILE A 4 -6.85 -12.69 14.85
N GLU A 5 -8.03 -12.49 15.42
CA GLU A 5 -8.95 -11.46 14.96
C GLU A 5 -8.36 -10.06 15.15
N GLN A 6 -7.69 -9.82 16.28
CA GLN A 6 -7.02 -8.54 16.53
C GLN A 6 -5.90 -8.29 15.52
N GLN A 7 -5.11 -9.32 15.21
CA GLN A 7 -4.05 -9.22 14.21
C GLN A 7 -4.64 -8.94 12.82
N LEU A 8 -5.72 -9.60 12.45
CA LEU A 8 -6.39 -9.36 11.16
C LEU A 8 -6.92 -7.94 11.06
N LEU A 9 -7.46 -7.39 12.13
CA LEU A 9 -7.93 -6.00 12.15
C LEU A 9 -6.78 -5.01 11.93
N LYS A 10 -5.63 -5.25 12.58
CA LYS A 10 -4.44 -4.40 12.41
C LYS A 10 -3.90 -4.47 10.99
N ILE A 11 -3.83 -5.67 10.42
CA ILE A 11 -3.38 -5.89 9.05
C ILE A 11 -4.29 -5.15 8.08
N ASN A 12 -5.60 -5.29 8.23
CA ASN A 12 -6.56 -4.64 7.37
C ASN A 12 -6.45 -3.10 7.45
N ALA A 13 -6.29 -2.57 8.66
CA ALA A 13 -6.11 -1.13 8.86
C ALA A 13 -4.85 -0.62 8.17
N GLU A 14 -3.74 -1.32 8.30
CA GLU A 14 -2.49 -0.95 7.64
C GLU A 14 -2.61 -1.02 6.13
N LYS A 15 -3.20 -2.10 5.60
CA LYS A 15 -3.43 -2.24 4.15
C LYS A 15 -4.28 -1.09 3.61
N THR A 16 -5.37 -0.77 4.29
CA THR A 16 -6.27 0.31 3.87
C THR A 16 -5.54 1.65 3.85
N ALA A 17 -4.74 1.93 4.87
CA ALA A 17 -3.95 3.16 4.94
C ALA A 17 -2.95 3.24 3.78
N LEU A 18 -2.23 2.15 3.48
CA LEU A 18 -1.27 2.10 2.38
C LEU A 18 -1.95 2.25 1.02
N GLN A 19 -3.08 1.60 0.80
CA GLN A 19 -3.85 1.70 -0.43
C GLN A 19 -4.37 3.12 -0.64
N SER A 20 -4.85 3.75 0.41
CA SER A 20 -5.31 5.15 0.38
C SER A 20 -4.15 6.08 0.02
N GLU A 21 -2.98 5.86 0.61
CA GLU A 21 -1.79 6.67 0.33
C GLU A 21 -1.34 6.51 -1.13
N LEU A 22 -1.41 5.29 -1.69
CA LEU A 22 -1.06 5.04 -3.10
C LEU A 22 -2.02 5.75 -4.05
N SER A 23 -3.29 5.86 -3.71
CA SER A 23 -4.28 6.49 -4.59
C SER A 23 -4.31 8.01 -4.45
N ALA A 24 -4.36 8.54 -3.24
CA ALA A 24 -4.60 9.96 -2.99
C ALA A 24 -3.69 10.59 -1.94
N GLY A 25 -2.67 9.86 -1.48
CA GLY A 25 -1.78 10.35 -0.44
C GLY A 25 -0.93 11.54 -0.87
N LYS A 26 -0.52 12.36 0.10
CA LYS A 26 0.27 13.56 -0.15
C LYS A 26 1.70 13.26 -0.55
N GLU A 27 2.27 12.13 -0.09
CA GLU A 27 3.67 11.81 -0.33
C GLU A 27 3.91 11.06 -1.63
N TYR A 28 3.11 10.02 -1.89
CA TYR A 28 3.33 9.17 -3.07
C TYR A 28 2.04 8.69 -3.74
N GLY A 29 0.99 9.49 -3.69
CA GLY A 29 -0.28 9.15 -4.34
C GLY A 29 -0.21 9.17 -5.87
N ASP A 30 -1.19 8.56 -6.50
CA ASP A 30 -1.30 8.50 -7.97
C ASP A 30 -1.28 9.87 -8.63
N TRP A 31 -1.81 10.89 -7.96
CA TRP A 31 -1.86 12.25 -8.50
C TRP A 31 -0.47 12.83 -8.75
N LYS A 32 0.54 12.43 -7.97
CA LYS A 32 1.92 12.86 -8.20
C LYS A 32 2.51 12.25 -9.46
N ILE A 33 2.20 10.98 -9.71
CA ILE A 33 2.62 10.30 -10.95
C ILE A 33 1.96 10.97 -12.15
N ALA A 34 0.66 11.25 -12.07
CA ALA A 34 -0.07 11.93 -13.14
C ALA A 34 0.52 13.31 -13.42
N LYS A 35 0.89 14.04 -12.37
CA LYS A 35 1.50 15.37 -12.50
C LYS A 35 2.86 15.32 -13.20
N CYS A 36 3.69 14.35 -12.83
CA CYS A 36 4.99 14.15 -13.48
C CYS A 36 4.82 13.80 -14.96
N TYR A 37 3.86 12.95 -15.28
CA TYR A 37 3.56 12.56 -16.67
C TYR A 37 3.10 13.78 -17.49
N GLU A 38 2.20 14.57 -16.94
CA GLU A 38 1.70 15.79 -17.58
C GLU A 38 2.85 16.76 -17.89
N CYS A 39 3.74 17.00 -16.93
CA CYS A 39 4.91 17.86 -17.12
C CYS A 39 5.82 17.32 -18.23
N SER A 40 6.01 16.00 -18.28
CA SER A 40 6.79 15.35 -19.33
C SER A 40 6.21 15.61 -20.72
N LEU A 41 4.88 15.53 -20.87
CA LEU A 41 4.20 15.80 -22.14
C LEU A 41 4.38 17.24 -22.60
N MET A 42 4.52 18.17 -21.67
CA MET A 42 4.67 19.59 -21.95
C MET A 42 6.14 20.04 -22.01
N ASN A 43 7.07 19.10 -21.99
CA ASN A 43 8.52 19.36 -21.94
C ASN A 43 8.93 20.22 -20.75
N GLN A 44 8.22 20.08 -19.64
CA GLN A 44 8.53 20.75 -18.40
C GLN A 44 9.24 19.77 -17.45
N GLU A 45 10.05 20.33 -16.57
CA GLU A 45 10.72 19.52 -15.56
C GLU A 45 9.68 18.98 -14.56
N ALA A 46 9.81 17.69 -14.16
CA ALA A 46 8.92 17.09 -13.20
C ALA A 46 9.05 17.81 -11.85
N PRO A 47 7.91 18.10 -11.18
CA PRO A 47 7.94 18.81 -9.88
C PRO A 47 8.38 17.92 -8.71
N TYR A 48 8.54 16.62 -8.93
CA TYR A 48 8.92 15.65 -7.91
C TYR A 48 10.03 14.75 -8.42
N ASP A 49 10.83 14.21 -7.51
CA ASP A 49 11.83 13.19 -7.85
C ASP A 49 11.10 11.87 -8.17
N ILE A 50 11.04 11.52 -9.44
CA ILE A 50 10.35 10.33 -9.92
C ILE A 50 10.96 9.06 -9.35
N THR A 51 12.28 8.99 -9.24
CA THR A 51 12.97 7.81 -8.69
C THR A 51 12.57 7.58 -7.24
N GLU A 52 12.64 8.61 -6.43
CA GLU A 52 12.24 8.55 -5.03
C GLU A 52 10.75 8.18 -4.89
N LEU A 53 9.90 8.77 -5.74
CA LEU A 53 8.48 8.51 -5.74
C LEU A 53 8.18 7.04 -6.06
N HIS A 54 8.83 6.49 -7.09
CA HIS A 54 8.67 5.08 -7.45
C HIS A 54 9.15 4.16 -6.33
N GLU A 55 10.25 4.48 -5.67
CA GLU A 55 10.77 3.69 -4.55
C GLU A 55 9.76 3.64 -3.39
N LYS A 56 9.21 4.78 -3.03
CA LYS A 56 8.20 4.86 -1.95
C LYS A 56 6.95 4.07 -2.30
N ARG A 57 6.48 4.19 -3.54
CA ARG A 57 5.30 3.46 -4.01
C ARG A 57 5.57 1.96 -4.03
N GLN A 58 6.75 1.54 -4.46
CA GLN A 58 7.10 0.12 -4.49
C GLN A 58 7.21 -0.47 -3.08
N LYS A 59 7.77 0.27 -2.13
CA LYS A 59 7.82 -0.15 -0.73
C LYS A 59 6.40 -0.35 -0.17
N ALA A 60 5.48 0.54 -0.49
CA ALA A 60 4.10 0.42 -0.06
C ALA A 60 3.43 -0.83 -0.64
N ARG A 61 3.63 -1.10 -1.94
CA ARG A 61 3.11 -2.30 -2.59
C ARG A 61 3.70 -3.57 -1.99
N ASN A 62 5.01 -3.58 -1.73
CA ASN A 62 5.68 -4.72 -1.12
C ASN A 62 5.11 -5.00 0.27
N ARG A 63 4.87 -3.95 1.05
CA ARG A 63 4.28 -4.11 2.39
C ARG A 63 2.84 -4.64 2.30
N ILE A 64 2.05 -4.15 1.35
CA ILE A 64 0.70 -4.66 1.11
C ILE A 64 0.75 -6.16 0.81
N ASN A 65 1.68 -6.59 -0.05
CA ASN A 65 1.84 -7.99 -0.41
C ASN A 65 2.22 -8.85 0.82
N GLU A 66 3.13 -8.34 1.66
CA GLU A 66 3.47 -9.01 2.93
C GLU A 66 2.25 -9.15 3.83
N LEU A 67 1.46 -8.08 3.96
CA LEU A 67 0.27 -8.09 4.80
C LEU A 67 -0.78 -9.05 4.28
N GLU A 68 -0.94 -9.15 2.97
CA GLU A 68 -1.86 -10.12 2.36
C GLU A 68 -1.43 -11.55 2.63
N SER A 69 -0.12 -11.83 2.59
CA SER A 69 0.42 -13.15 2.93
C SER A 69 0.17 -13.49 4.40
N LEU A 70 0.40 -12.53 5.31
CA LEU A 70 0.12 -12.71 6.72
C LEU A 70 -1.37 -12.93 6.99
N GLU A 71 -2.21 -12.19 6.30
CA GLU A 71 -3.66 -12.33 6.39
C GLU A 71 -4.10 -13.72 5.98
N ALA A 72 -3.58 -14.24 4.87
CA ALA A 72 -3.89 -15.59 4.39
C ALA A 72 -3.45 -16.65 5.42
N GLU A 73 -2.27 -16.49 6.01
CA GLU A 73 -1.76 -17.37 7.05
C GLU A 73 -2.67 -17.39 8.28
N LEU A 74 -3.06 -16.21 8.75
CA LEU A 74 -3.93 -16.08 9.92
C LEU A 74 -5.32 -16.63 9.65
N ASN A 75 -5.85 -16.46 8.46
CA ASN A 75 -7.14 -17.03 8.08
C ASN A 75 -7.09 -18.56 8.06
N THR A 76 -5.99 -19.14 7.60
CA THR A 76 -5.77 -20.58 7.64
C THR A 76 -5.77 -21.10 9.08
N LYS A 77 -5.05 -20.41 9.97
CA LYS A 77 -5.01 -20.77 11.41
C LYS A 77 -6.39 -20.65 12.06
N LYS A 78 -7.15 -19.63 11.69
CA LYS A 78 -8.50 -19.44 12.19
C LYS A 78 -9.43 -20.56 11.77
N GLN A 79 -9.33 -21.03 10.53
CA GLN A 79 -10.11 -22.15 10.03
C GLN A 79 -9.75 -23.45 10.75
N ASP A 80 -8.46 -23.69 10.98
CA ASP A 80 -7.99 -24.88 11.71
C ASP A 80 -8.57 -24.95 13.13
N LYS A 81 -8.76 -23.81 13.77
CA LYS A 81 -9.32 -23.74 15.12
C LYS A 81 -10.81 -24.01 15.18
N THR A 82 -11.52 -23.97 14.08
CA THR A 82 -12.96 -24.21 14.05
C THR A 82 -13.33 -25.68 13.93
N HIS A 83 -12.36 -26.55 13.79
CA HIS A 83 -12.56 -27.99 13.80
C HIS A 83 -12.57 -28.54 15.23
#